data_9703665c881008185bf9f65ec9c1c320
#
_entry.id   9703665c881008185bf9f65ec9c1c320
#
_cell.length_a   1.000
_cell.length_b   1.000
_cell.length_c   1.000
_cell.angle_alpha   90.00
_cell.angle_beta   90.00
_cell.angle_gamma   90.00
#
_symmetry.space_group_name_H-M   'P 1'
#
loop_
_entity.id
_entity.type
_entity.pdbx_description
1 polymer ?
#
loop_
_entity_poly.entity_id
_entity_poly.type
_entity_poly.pdbx_seq_one_letter_code
_entity_poly.pdbx_strand_id
1 'polypeptide(L)'
;MKFIISGKNITVSQGLKTAVEDKLGKLERYFTPDTEVVVTLSVEKERQKIEVTIPMKGNIIRSEQVSNDMYVSIDLVEEVIERQLRKYKNKIVDKQQAAANFQKEYLDKDYEEDEEVKIIRTKKFGIKPMYPEDACVQMELLGHNFSVFFNAETEQVNVVYKRKGNTYGLIEPEF
;
A
#
# COMPACT_ATOMS: atom_id res chain seq x y z
N MET A 1 -1.40 12.49 16.56
CA MET A 1 -1.99 11.26 15.97
C MET A 1 -2.62 10.41 17.07
N LYS A 2 -3.67 9.65 16.77
CA LYS A 2 -4.32 8.71 17.69
C LYS A 2 -4.04 7.30 17.23
N PHE A 3 -3.55 6.43 18.11
CA PHE A 3 -3.22 5.05 17.78
C PHE A 3 -4.32 4.10 18.26
N ILE A 4 -4.83 3.27 17.36
CA ILE A 4 -5.76 2.17 17.64
C ILE A 4 -4.98 0.87 17.46
N ILE A 5 -4.47 0.30 18.55
CA ILE A 5 -3.59 -0.86 18.54
C ILE A 5 -4.36 -2.10 18.97
N SER A 6 -4.38 -3.11 18.11
CA SER A 6 -5.04 -4.40 18.35
C SER A 6 -4.06 -5.56 18.16
N GLY A 7 -4.36 -6.69 18.81
CA GLY A 7 -3.57 -7.92 18.70
C GLY A 7 -4.40 -9.07 18.15
N LYS A 8 -3.83 -9.84 17.22
CA LYS A 8 -4.38 -11.10 16.72
C LYS A 8 -3.43 -12.24 17.06
N ASN A 9 -3.90 -13.18 17.88
CA ASN A 9 -3.09 -14.27 18.46
C ASN A 9 -1.90 -13.77 19.32
N ILE A 10 -1.99 -12.56 19.85
CA ILE A 10 -1.03 -11.97 20.77
C ILE A 10 -1.73 -11.00 21.71
N THR A 11 -1.32 -11.00 22.97
CA THR A 11 -1.71 -9.96 23.91
C THR A 11 -0.80 -8.75 23.74
N VAL A 12 -1.38 -7.59 23.44
CA VAL A 12 -0.61 -6.34 23.27
C VAL A 12 -0.17 -5.84 24.64
N SER A 13 1.08 -6.08 24.99
CA SER A 13 1.68 -5.57 26.22
C SER A 13 1.87 -4.06 26.21
N GLN A 14 2.03 -3.45 27.39
CA GLN A 14 2.33 -2.00 27.49
C GLN A 14 3.64 -1.66 26.75
N GLY A 15 4.66 -2.53 26.82
CA GLY A 15 5.91 -2.34 26.10
C GLY A 15 5.74 -2.27 24.58
N LEU A 16 4.88 -3.13 24.01
CA LEU A 16 4.57 -3.11 22.57
C LEU A 16 3.79 -1.85 22.19
N LYS A 17 2.83 -1.41 23.02
CA LYS A 17 2.11 -0.14 22.79
C LYS A 17 3.08 1.04 22.75
N THR A 18 3.91 1.17 23.76
CA THR A 18 4.91 2.23 23.84
C THR A 18 5.86 2.19 22.64
N ALA A 19 6.34 1.02 22.23
CA ALA A 19 7.23 0.89 21.08
C ALA A 19 6.54 1.35 19.77
N VAL A 20 5.28 0.99 19.55
CA VAL A 20 4.49 1.44 18.40
C VAL A 20 4.30 2.95 18.43
N GLU A 21 3.88 3.50 19.58
CA GLU A 21 3.65 4.94 19.75
C GLU A 21 4.93 5.76 19.58
N ASP A 22 6.06 5.32 20.12
CA ASP A 22 7.36 6.01 20.01
C ASP A 22 7.90 5.99 18.57
N LYS A 23 7.80 4.85 17.90
CA LYS A 23 8.34 4.69 16.54
C LYS A 23 7.46 5.38 15.50
N LEU A 24 6.16 5.06 15.47
CA LEU A 24 5.23 5.66 14.51
C LEU A 24 4.88 7.12 14.85
N GLY A 25 5.06 7.54 16.10
CA GLY A 25 4.93 8.93 16.53
C GLY A 25 5.85 9.89 15.79
N LYS A 26 7.03 9.43 15.35
CA LYS A 26 7.96 10.24 14.53
C LYS A 26 7.36 10.67 13.20
N LEU A 27 6.35 9.94 12.72
CA LEU A 27 5.64 10.25 11.49
C LEU A 27 4.59 11.38 11.66
N GLU A 28 4.34 11.84 12.90
CA GLU A 28 3.33 12.89 13.20
C GLU A 28 3.55 14.17 12.38
N ARG A 29 4.80 14.50 12.04
CA ARG A 29 5.16 15.64 11.17
C ARG A 29 4.52 15.63 9.78
N TYR A 30 3.99 14.50 9.34
CA TYR A 30 3.34 14.33 8.02
C TYR A 30 1.81 14.39 8.11
N PHE A 31 1.24 14.41 9.31
CA PHE A 31 -0.19 14.22 9.54
C PHE A 31 -0.80 15.33 10.39
N THR A 32 -2.13 15.37 10.45
CA THR A 32 -2.85 16.21 11.39
C THR A 32 -2.98 15.54 12.75
N PRO A 33 -3.12 16.30 13.86
CA PRO A 33 -3.25 15.73 15.20
C PRO A 33 -4.39 14.72 15.38
N ASP A 34 -5.45 14.83 14.57
CA ASP A 34 -6.64 13.97 14.64
C ASP A 34 -6.53 12.72 13.76
N THR A 35 -5.41 12.51 13.07
CA THR A 35 -5.22 11.33 12.23
C THR A 35 -5.23 10.06 13.07
N GLU A 36 -6.12 9.12 12.75
CA GLU A 36 -6.20 7.81 13.41
C GLU A 36 -5.30 6.80 12.69
N VAL A 37 -4.40 6.19 13.44
CA VAL A 37 -3.48 5.15 12.94
C VAL A 37 -3.96 3.81 13.47
N VAL A 38 -4.39 2.94 12.58
CA VAL A 38 -4.80 1.58 12.94
C VAL A 38 -3.61 0.65 12.82
N VAL A 39 -3.28 -0.02 13.94
CA VAL A 39 -2.16 -0.96 14.04
C VAL A 39 -2.67 -2.31 14.49
N THR A 40 -2.36 -3.35 13.73
CA THR A 40 -2.65 -4.73 14.08
C THR A 40 -1.34 -5.51 14.23
N LEU A 41 -1.10 -6.02 15.43
CA LEU A 41 0.02 -6.93 15.74
C LEU A 41 -0.49 -8.35 15.68
N SER A 42 0.21 -9.25 14.98
CA SER A 42 -0.20 -10.66 14.91
C SER A 42 1.01 -11.59 15.01
N VAL A 43 0.78 -12.76 15.60
CA VAL A 43 1.80 -13.83 15.70
C VAL A 43 1.24 -15.10 15.07
N GLU A 44 1.97 -15.65 14.11
CA GLU A 44 1.69 -16.92 13.47
C GLU A 44 2.96 -17.79 13.50
N LYS A 45 3.01 -18.73 14.43
CA LYS A 45 4.23 -19.53 14.70
C LYS A 45 5.40 -18.62 15.09
N GLU A 46 6.49 -18.62 14.32
CA GLU A 46 7.66 -17.76 14.53
C GLU A 46 7.57 -16.41 13.81
N ARG A 47 6.48 -16.17 13.07
CA ARG A 47 6.30 -14.94 12.28
C ARG A 47 5.55 -13.92 13.11
N GLN A 48 6.21 -12.83 13.42
CA GLN A 48 5.64 -11.68 14.11
C GLN A 48 5.39 -10.57 13.11
N LYS A 49 4.11 -10.27 12.91
CA LYS A 49 3.66 -9.36 11.86
C LYS A 49 3.04 -8.12 12.46
N ILE A 50 3.39 -6.97 11.90
CA ILE A 50 2.71 -5.69 12.10
C ILE A 50 2.05 -5.24 10.81
N GLU A 51 0.83 -4.79 10.91
CA GLU A 51 0.08 -4.14 9.84
C GLU A 51 -0.33 -2.75 10.33
N VAL A 52 -0.01 -1.72 9.53
CA VAL A 52 -0.32 -0.33 9.83
C VAL A 52 -1.14 0.26 8.69
N THR A 53 -2.26 0.89 9.05
CA THR A 53 -3.12 1.61 8.10
C THR A 53 -3.29 3.04 8.58
N ILE A 54 -2.98 4.00 7.73
CA ILE A 54 -3.07 5.45 8.01
C ILE A 54 -3.91 6.10 6.90
N PRO A 55 -5.13 6.57 7.21
CA PRO A 55 -5.93 7.32 6.26
C PRO A 55 -5.32 8.70 6.02
N MET A 56 -5.29 9.11 4.76
CA MET A 56 -4.87 10.43 4.31
C MET A 56 -5.97 11.05 3.45
N LYS A 57 -5.93 12.37 3.27
CA LYS A 57 -6.91 13.07 2.43
C LYS A 57 -6.91 12.51 0.99
N GLY A 58 -7.93 11.71 0.66
CA GLY A 58 -8.08 11.08 -0.65
C GLY A 58 -7.23 9.83 -0.92
N ASN A 59 -6.47 9.33 0.09
CA ASN A 59 -5.61 8.15 -0.04
C ASN A 59 -5.51 7.39 1.28
N ILE A 60 -5.00 6.17 1.22
CA ILE A 60 -4.69 5.34 2.39
C ILE A 60 -3.25 4.83 2.24
N ILE A 61 -2.45 4.99 3.29
CA ILE A 61 -1.18 4.29 3.41
C ILE A 61 -1.41 3.01 4.18
N ARG A 62 -0.98 1.90 3.61
CA ARG A 62 -0.98 0.60 4.27
C ARG A 62 0.37 -0.07 4.10
N SER A 63 0.93 -0.56 5.19
CA SER A 63 2.19 -1.32 5.17
C SER A 63 2.10 -2.51 6.11
N GLU A 64 2.65 -3.62 5.67
CA GLU A 64 2.77 -4.87 6.43
C GLU A 64 4.23 -5.29 6.47
N GLN A 65 4.75 -5.58 7.66
CA GLN A 65 6.10 -6.10 7.84
C GLN A 65 6.10 -7.33 8.75
N VAL A 66 6.97 -8.26 8.46
CA VAL A 66 7.07 -9.55 9.15
C VAL A 66 8.52 -9.84 9.49
N SER A 67 8.78 -10.21 10.73
CA SER A 67 10.09 -10.70 11.17
C SER A 67 9.93 -11.82 12.22
N ASN A 68 10.99 -12.23 12.83
CA ASN A 68 10.98 -13.16 13.98
C ASN A 68 10.86 -12.42 15.33
N ASP A 69 10.87 -11.08 15.33
CA ASP A 69 10.75 -10.23 16.50
C ASP A 69 9.80 -9.06 16.20
N MET A 70 8.83 -8.81 17.11
CA MET A 70 7.83 -7.76 16.89
C MET A 70 8.44 -6.36 16.90
N TYR A 71 9.46 -6.11 17.72
CA TYR A 71 10.13 -4.81 17.77
C TYR A 71 10.88 -4.53 16.45
N VAL A 72 11.49 -5.54 15.86
CA VAL A 72 12.11 -5.44 14.53
C VAL A 72 11.03 -5.17 13.46
N SER A 73 9.89 -5.83 13.53
CA SER A 73 8.77 -5.58 12.60
C SER A 73 8.23 -4.15 12.72
N ILE A 74 8.20 -3.58 13.95
CA ILE A 74 7.81 -2.19 14.20
C ILE A 74 8.82 -1.22 13.57
N ASP A 75 10.13 -1.49 13.68
CA ASP A 75 11.16 -0.65 13.07
C ASP A 75 11.07 -0.69 11.53
N LEU A 76 10.93 -1.87 10.96
CA LEU A 76 10.81 -2.03 9.52
C LEU A 76 9.57 -1.33 8.92
N VAL A 77 8.42 -1.40 9.61
CA VAL A 77 7.20 -0.76 9.12
C VAL A 77 7.30 0.75 9.16
N GLU A 78 7.98 1.33 10.17
CA GLU A 78 8.22 2.76 10.28
C GLU A 78 9.05 3.27 9.09
N GLU A 79 10.16 2.61 8.78
CA GLU A 79 11.03 2.95 7.64
C GLU A 79 10.30 2.89 6.29
N VAL A 80 9.49 1.85 6.08
CA VAL A 80 8.72 1.70 4.84
C VAL A 80 7.67 2.80 4.69
N ILE A 81 6.93 3.10 5.77
CA ILE A 81 5.91 4.16 5.75
C ILE A 81 6.56 5.52 5.55
N GLU A 82 7.69 5.82 6.22
CA GLU A 82 8.39 7.08 6.04
C GLU A 82 8.84 7.26 4.58
N ARG A 83 9.40 6.23 3.96
CA ARG A 83 9.77 6.26 2.53
C ARG A 83 8.57 6.50 1.61
N GLN A 84 7.42 5.87 1.89
CA GLN A 84 6.17 6.10 1.14
C GLN A 84 5.70 7.56 1.28
N LEU A 85 5.76 8.11 2.49
CA LEU A 85 5.37 9.49 2.78
C LEU A 85 6.28 10.51 2.09
N ARG A 86 7.59 10.29 2.09
CA ARG A 86 8.54 11.14 1.37
C ARG A 86 8.25 11.16 -0.14
N LYS A 87 8.05 9.98 -0.76
CA LYS A 87 7.65 9.88 -2.17
C LYS A 87 6.33 10.60 -2.47
N TYR A 88 5.35 10.49 -1.57
CA TYR A 88 4.06 11.16 -1.73
C TYR A 88 4.18 12.68 -1.62
N LYS A 89 4.95 13.19 -0.64
CA LYS A 89 5.20 14.62 -0.45
C LYS A 89 5.89 15.24 -1.67
N ASN A 90 6.93 14.60 -2.18
CA ASN A 90 7.66 15.06 -3.37
C ASN A 90 6.72 15.18 -4.57
N LYS A 91 5.83 14.19 -4.81
CA LYS A 91 4.82 14.26 -5.88
C LYS A 91 3.85 15.42 -5.77
N ILE A 92 3.46 15.82 -4.56
CA ILE A 92 2.56 16.96 -4.35
C ILE A 92 3.31 18.27 -4.64
N VAL A 93 4.55 18.37 -4.16
CA VAL A 93 5.40 19.56 -4.39
C VAL A 93 5.69 19.70 -5.89
N ASP A 94 6.05 18.63 -6.58
CA ASP A 94 6.32 18.63 -8.03
C ASP A 94 5.09 19.01 -8.84
N LYS A 95 3.90 18.52 -8.49
CA LYS A 95 2.65 18.94 -9.13
C LYS A 95 2.33 20.41 -8.91
N GLN A 96 2.61 20.95 -7.73
CA GLN A 96 2.41 22.36 -7.43
C GLN A 96 3.47 23.25 -8.10
N GLN A 97 4.72 22.77 -8.19
CA GLN A 97 5.81 23.48 -8.87
C GLN A 97 5.68 23.40 -10.40
N ALA A 98 5.24 22.29 -10.96
CA ALA A 98 4.94 22.18 -12.39
C ALA A 98 3.80 23.12 -12.84
N ALA A 99 2.88 23.42 -11.94
CA ALA A 99 1.83 24.43 -12.19
C ALA A 99 2.33 25.88 -12.00
N ALA A 100 3.45 26.09 -11.29
CA ALA A 100 4.00 27.40 -10.97
C ALA A 100 5.26 27.78 -11.77
N ASN A 101 5.93 26.83 -12.43
CA ASN A 101 7.21 27.07 -13.09
C ASN A 101 7.13 26.99 -14.61
N PHE A 102 6.80 28.14 -15.21
CA PHE A 102 7.27 28.46 -16.58
C PHE A 102 8.63 29.21 -16.56
N GLN A 103 9.31 29.29 -15.44
CA GLN A 103 10.66 29.87 -15.34
C GLN A 103 11.35 29.41 -14.06
N LYS A 104 12.25 28.42 -14.18
CA LYS A 104 13.59 28.44 -13.56
C LYS A 104 14.39 27.22 -13.99
N GLU A 105 15.22 27.45 -14.95
CA GLU A 105 16.42 26.69 -15.25
C GLU A 105 17.46 26.94 -14.15
N TYR A 106 18.21 25.90 -13.81
CA TYR A 106 19.41 25.87 -12.97
C TYR A 106 19.24 26.03 -11.45
N LEU A 107 19.37 24.94 -10.74
CA LEU A 107 20.39 24.73 -9.72
C LEU A 107 20.53 23.23 -9.37
N ASP A 108 21.77 22.83 -9.47
CA ASP A 108 22.40 21.54 -9.26
C ASP A 108 22.10 20.83 -7.94
N LYS A 109 22.00 19.50 -8.04
CA LYS A 109 22.78 18.44 -7.40
C LYS A 109 22.21 17.61 -6.28
N ASP A 110 22.48 16.32 -6.47
CA ASP A 110 22.54 15.21 -5.50
C ASP A 110 21.23 14.84 -4.83
N TYR A 111 20.34 14.26 -5.65
CA TYR A 111 19.28 13.39 -5.14
C TYR A 111 19.49 12.00 -5.77
N GLU A 112 19.62 11.00 -4.87
CA GLU A 112 19.47 9.60 -5.25
C GLU A 112 18.24 9.48 -6.18
N GLU A 113 18.36 8.71 -7.25
CA GLU A 113 17.31 8.49 -8.26
C GLU A 113 16.03 8.02 -7.57
N ASP A 114 15.18 8.95 -7.16
CA ASP A 114 13.82 8.66 -6.78
C ASP A 114 13.08 8.16 -8.03
N GLU A 115 12.77 6.87 -8.08
CA GLU A 115 11.99 6.25 -9.14
C GLU A 115 10.65 6.98 -9.29
N GLU A 116 10.60 7.92 -10.22
CA GLU A 116 9.40 8.69 -10.53
C GLU A 116 8.34 7.73 -11.07
N VAL A 117 7.19 7.64 -10.39
CA VAL A 117 6.07 6.82 -10.87
C VAL A 117 5.45 7.49 -12.09
N LYS A 118 5.87 7.07 -13.27
CA LYS A 118 5.34 7.52 -14.57
C LYS A 118 4.44 6.44 -15.17
N ILE A 119 3.29 6.85 -15.71
CA ILE A 119 2.52 5.98 -16.60
C ILE A 119 3.20 6.05 -17.97
N ILE A 120 4.10 5.11 -18.22
CA ILE A 120 4.84 5.04 -19.48
C ILE A 120 4.06 4.32 -20.59
N ARG A 121 2.98 3.64 -20.26
CA ARG A 121 2.20 2.86 -21.23
C ARG A 121 0.73 2.77 -20.85
N THR A 122 -0.15 3.11 -21.76
CA THR A 122 -1.59 2.87 -21.66
C THR A 122 -2.00 1.81 -22.67
N LYS A 123 -2.72 0.78 -22.22
CA LYS A 123 -3.31 -0.24 -23.10
C LYS A 123 -4.83 -0.09 -23.05
N LYS A 124 -5.47 -0.16 -24.23
CA LYS A 124 -6.91 -0.28 -24.37
C LYS A 124 -7.21 -1.64 -24.99
N PHE A 125 -8.10 -2.40 -24.41
CA PHE A 125 -8.51 -3.69 -24.90
C PHE A 125 -10.01 -3.89 -24.72
N GLY A 126 -10.63 -4.65 -25.63
CA GLY A 126 -12.03 -5.02 -25.50
C GLY A 126 -12.19 -6.09 -24.43
N ILE A 127 -13.17 -5.90 -23.55
CA ILE A 127 -13.53 -6.87 -22.52
C ILE A 127 -14.74 -7.66 -23.03
N LYS A 128 -14.66 -8.99 -23.00
CA LYS A 128 -15.79 -9.89 -23.27
C LYS A 128 -16.33 -10.42 -21.94
N PRO A 129 -17.66 -10.62 -21.83
CA PRO A 129 -18.22 -11.29 -20.68
C PRO A 129 -17.63 -12.71 -20.54
N MET A 130 -17.20 -13.08 -19.34
CA MET A 130 -16.71 -14.41 -19.00
C MET A 130 -16.88 -14.69 -17.51
N TYR A 131 -16.80 -15.96 -17.13
CA TYR A 131 -16.81 -16.37 -15.73
C TYR A 131 -15.42 -16.17 -15.07
N PRO A 132 -15.34 -16.03 -13.74
CA PRO A 132 -14.07 -15.84 -13.03
C PRO A 132 -13.04 -16.94 -13.31
N GLU A 133 -13.46 -18.19 -13.43
CA GLU A 133 -12.59 -19.33 -13.74
C GLU A 133 -11.96 -19.20 -15.12
N ASP A 134 -12.77 -18.82 -16.11
CA ASP A 134 -12.29 -18.59 -17.49
C ASP A 134 -11.30 -17.43 -17.55
N ALA A 135 -11.55 -16.38 -16.77
CA ALA A 135 -10.65 -15.24 -16.66
C ALA A 135 -9.29 -15.66 -16.02
N CYS A 136 -9.29 -16.57 -15.06
CA CYS A 136 -8.05 -17.13 -14.49
C CYS A 136 -7.27 -17.93 -15.55
N VAL A 137 -7.95 -18.80 -16.30
CA VAL A 137 -7.33 -19.58 -17.38
C VAL A 137 -6.75 -18.65 -18.47
N GLN A 138 -7.52 -17.65 -18.89
CA GLN A 138 -7.05 -16.69 -19.89
C GLN A 138 -5.85 -15.88 -19.40
N MET A 139 -5.86 -15.45 -18.15
CA MET A 139 -4.75 -14.76 -17.52
C MET A 139 -3.46 -15.59 -17.57
N GLU A 140 -3.53 -16.88 -17.22
CA GLU A 140 -2.40 -17.81 -17.28
C GLU A 140 -1.89 -18.01 -18.71
N LEU A 141 -2.77 -18.23 -19.68
CA LEU A 141 -2.43 -18.39 -21.10
C LEU A 141 -1.72 -17.17 -21.68
N LEU A 142 -2.04 -15.97 -21.17
CA LEU A 142 -1.39 -14.71 -21.56
C LEU A 142 -0.10 -14.43 -20.77
N GLY A 143 0.26 -15.25 -19.80
CA GLY A 143 1.43 -15.06 -18.93
C GLY A 143 1.30 -13.83 -18.04
N HIS A 144 0.09 -13.43 -17.67
CA HIS A 144 -0.16 -12.27 -16.82
C HIS A 144 -0.35 -12.69 -15.36
N ASN A 145 -0.07 -11.77 -14.44
CA ASN A 145 -0.31 -11.96 -13.01
C ASN A 145 -1.67 -11.42 -12.55
N PHE A 146 -2.36 -10.67 -13.37
CA PHE A 146 -3.73 -10.22 -13.16
C PHE A 146 -4.45 -10.03 -14.52
N SER A 147 -5.77 -10.08 -14.48
CA SER A 147 -6.62 -9.78 -15.64
C SER A 147 -7.88 -9.05 -15.20
N VAL A 148 -8.23 -8.01 -15.97
CA VAL A 148 -9.50 -7.28 -15.83
C VAL A 148 -10.48 -7.88 -16.81
N PHE A 149 -11.69 -8.24 -16.36
CA PHE A 149 -12.70 -8.86 -17.18
C PHE A 149 -14.11 -8.36 -16.80
N PHE A 150 -15.07 -8.59 -17.67
CA PHE A 150 -16.48 -8.35 -17.38
C PHE A 150 -17.09 -9.66 -16.89
N ASN A 151 -17.53 -9.68 -15.63
CA ASN A 151 -18.11 -10.88 -15.03
C ASN A 151 -19.52 -11.11 -15.60
N ALA A 152 -19.73 -12.28 -16.21
CA ALA A 152 -21.01 -12.63 -16.82
C ALA A 152 -22.13 -12.88 -15.81
N GLU A 153 -21.80 -13.13 -14.52
CA GLU A 153 -22.78 -13.34 -13.46
C GLU A 153 -23.26 -12.03 -12.84
N THR A 154 -22.31 -11.14 -12.55
CA THR A 154 -22.59 -9.88 -11.83
C THR A 154 -22.81 -8.69 -12.76
N GLU A 155 -22.53 -8.85 -14.05
CA GLU A 155 -22.55 -7.78 -15.07
C GLU A 155 -21.68 -6.58 -14.70
N GLN A 156 -20.58 -6.83 -13.98
CA GLN A 156 -19.64 -5.82 -13.50
C GLN A 156 -18.22 -6.12 -13.94
N VAL A 157 -17.38 -5.07 -13.94
CA VAL A 157 -15.95 -5.23 -14.20
C VAL A 157 -15.27 -5.74 -12.94
N ASN A 158 -14.65 -6.91 -13.03
CA ASN A 158 -13.94 -7.57 -11.95
C ASN A 158 -12.46 -7.76 -12.31
N VAL A 159 -11.63 -8.08 -11.31
CA VAL A 159 -10.21 -8.38 -11.51
C VAL A 159 -9.86 -9.71 -10.87
N VAL A 160 -9.27 -10.63 -11.65
CA VAL A 160 -8.62 -11.82 -11.10
C VAL A 160 -7.11 -11.59 -11.02
N TYR A 161 -6.48 -12.14 -10.00
CA TYR A 161 -5.03 -12.04 -9.81
C TYR A 161 -4.43 -13.31 -9.22
N LYS A 162 -3.18 -13.58 -9.58
CA LYS A 162 -2.44 -14.74 -9.10
C LYS A 162 -1.94 -14.53 -7.69
N ARG A 163 -2.09 -15.55 -6.84
CA ARG A 163 -1.56 -15.61 -5.47
C ARG A 163 -0.46 -16.66 -5.37
N LYS A 164 0.23 -16.71 -4.23
CA LYS A 164 1.20 -17.76 -3.95
C LYS A 164 0.50 -19.13 -3.86
N GLY A 165 1.18 -20.19 -4.31
CA GLY A 165 0.65 -21.55 -4.20
C GLY A 165 -0.39 -21.93 -5.25
N ASN A 166 -0.29 -21.37 -6.45
CA ASN A 166 -1.19 -21.65 -7.58
C ASN A 166 -2.67 -21.43 -7.26
N THR A 167 -2.94 -20.40 -6.47
CA THR A 167 -4.28 -19.94 -6.12
C THR A 167 -4.53 -18.57 -6.71
N TYR A 168 -5.82 -18.20 -6.83
CA TYR A 168 -6.25 -16.92 -7.42
C TYR A 168 -7.09 -16.12 -6.43
N GLY A 169 -7.12 -14.83 -6.61
CA GLY A 169 -8.02 -13.92 -5.91
C GLY A 169 -8.93 -13.20 -6.90
N LEU A 170 -10.15 -12.93 -6.48
CA LEU A 170 -11.12 -12.13 -7.19
C LEU A 170 -11.32 -10.80 -6.45
N ILE A 171 -11.31 -9.70 -7.19
CA ILE A 171 -11.66 -8.37 -6.70
C ILE A 171 -12.94 -7.94 -7.41
N GLU A 172 -13.98 -7.70 -6.64
CA GLU A 172 -15.27 -7.19 -7.08
C GLU A 172 -15.44 -5.77 -6.58
N PRO A 173 -15.40 -4.75 -7.46
CA PRO A 173 -15.64 -3.36 -7.05
C PRO A 173 -17.12 -3.17 -6.69
N GLU A 174 -17.39 -2.54 -5.56
CA GLU A 174 -18.72 -2.05 -5.18
C GLU A 174 -18.78 -0.54 -5.46
N PHE A 175 -19.92 -0.06 -5.98
CA PHE A 175 -20.17 1.36 -6.34
C PHE A 175 -21.31 1.93 -5.50
#